data_32a58aa61c155400b27491ef5f93c4cd
#
_entry.id   32a58aa61c155400b27491ef5f93c4cd
#
_cell.length_a   1.000
_cell.length_b   1.000
_cell.length_c   1.000
_cell.angle_alpha   90.00
_cell.angle_beta   90.00
_cell.angle_gamma   90.00
#
_symmetry.space_group_name_H-M   'P 1'
#
loop_
_entity.id
_entity.type
_entity.pdbx_description
1 polymer ?
#
loop_
_entity_poly.entity_id
_entity_poly.type
_entity_poly.pdbx_seq_one_letter_code
_entity_poly.pdbx_strand_id
1 'polypeptide(L)'
;MTIKLSVLDVLPRYDERPDIGLTASIAQAQLADRLGFERYWLTEHHTWCGDSSPEALLSLMAATTRRIKVGTAGVLMNYYRPYKVARTFQVLENLFGGRIDLGICRGGLAAEVGPELRESESGIPTMEEFAARAESLFNYLSRGAMDGSGNGLPQAWVLGSGSASMHLATQLESSYCHSLTHKGSSRDPAILATYHHARAIDSVCQSAVLVGGICAPSAREADELLSRYHNPSLEPNVVGTPGTCADQLYSIAHQYQVERIVWLDLSATRVELQRSITLLADAMALND
;
A
#
# COMPACT_ATOMS: atom_id res chain seq x y z
N MET A 1 17.23 1.16 15.68
CA MET A 1 15.83 1.10 15.27
C MET A 1 15.69 -0.01 14.23
N THR A 2 14.85 -0.99 14.43
CA THR A 2 14.61 -2.05 13.44
C THR A 2 13.51 -1.58 12.49
N ILE A 3 13.79 -1.58 11.18
CA ILE A 3 12.81 -1.21 10.17
C ILE A 3 12.07 -2.46 9.68
N LYS A 4 10.76 -2.36 9.58
CA LYS A 4 9.89 -3.36 8.92
C LYS A 4 9.63 -2.91 7.50
N LEU A 5 10.02 -3.73 6.55
CA LEU A 5 9.86 -3.45 5.13
C LEU A 5 8.63 -4.19 4.57
N SER A 6 7.88 -3.51 3.73
CA SER A 6 6.69 -4.02 3.05
C SER A 6 6.80 -3.79 1.55
N VAL A 7 6.07 -4.54 0.75
CA VAL A 7 6.03 -4.39 -0.72
C VAL A 7 4.69 -3.83 -1.14
N LEU A 8 4.71 -2.82 -2.03
CA LEU A 8 3.56 -2.37 -2.79
C LEU A 8 3.70 -2.87 -4.23
N ASP A 9 2.77 -3.67 -4.69
CA ASP A 9 2.71 -4.15 -6.06
C ASP A 9 1.64 -3.41 -6.86
N VAL A 10 2.04 -2.92 -8.02
CA VAL A 10 1.15 -2.26 -8.99
C VAL A 10 0.72 -3.27 -10.03
N LEU A 11 -0.57 -3.51 -10.15
CA LEU A 11 -1.18 -4.44 -11.09
C LEU A 11 -1.92 -3.70 -12.22
N PRO A 12 -1.77 -4.13 -13.47
CA PRO A 12 -0.65 -4.91 -14.02
C PRO A 12 0.59 -4.02 -14.22
N ARG A 13 1.77 -4.62 -14.38
CA ARG A 13 2.94 -3.88 -14.87
C ARG A 13 2.78 -3.64 -16.37
N TYR A 14 3.39 -2.58 -16.87
CA TYR A 14 3.13 -1.96 -18.18
C TYR A 14 3.25 -2.90 -19.40
N ASP A 15 3.95 -4.02 -19.29
CA ASP A 15 4.23 -4.97 -20.38
C ASP A 15 3.72 -6.40 -20.09
N GLU A 16 3.02 -6.60 -18.98
CA GLU A 16 2.50 -7.91 -18.60
C GLU A 16 1.09 -8.13 -19.17
N ARG A 17 0.90 -9.32 -19.71
CA ARG A 17 -0.46 -9.82 -19.97
C ARG A 17 -1.19 -10.00 -18.64
N PRO A 18 -2.48 -9.62 -18.50
CA PRO A 18 -3.19 -9.67 -17.24
C PRO A 18 -3.15 -11.03 -16.54
N ASP A 19 -3.39 -12.12 -17.28
CA ASP A 19 -3.38 -13.48 -16.75
C ASP A 19 -2.00 -13.89 -16.17
N ILE A 20 -0.93 -13.43 -16.78
CA ILE A 20 0.44 -13.65 -16.31
C ILE A 20 0.74 -12.74 -15.10
N GLY A 21 0.35 -11.47 -15.16
CA GLY A 21 0.58 -10.49 -14.11
C GLY A 21 -0.07 -10.89 -12.78
N LEU A 22 -1.31 -11.37 -12.79
CA LEU A 22 -2.01 -11.84 -11.60
C LEU A 22 -1.31 -13.04 -10.95
N THR A 23 -0.96 -14.06 -11.76
CA THR A 23 -0.24 -15.24 -11.27
C THR A 23 1.14 -14.87 -10.73
N ALA A 24 1.85 -13.97 -11.42
CA ALA A 24 3.16 -13.50 -11.00
C ALA A 24 3.10 -12.70 -9.69
N SER A 25 2.03 -11.91 -9.45
CA SER A 25 1.84 -11.17 -8.20
C SER A 25 1.64 -12.10 -7.00
N ILE A 26 0.90 -13.21 -7.18
CA ILE A 26 0.76 -14.24 -6.14
C ILE A 26 2.11 -14.87 -5.81
N ALA A 27 2.89 -15.26 -6.83
CA ALA A 27 4.23 -15.80 -6.64
C ALA A 27 5.18 -14.79 -5.96
N GLN A 28 5.02 -13.51 -6.27
CA GLN A 28 5.77 -12.42 -5.65
C GLN A 28 5.42 -12.26 -4.15
N ALA A 29 4.15 -12.34 -3.78
CA ALA A 29 3.73 -12.32 -2.37
C ALA A 29 4.32 -13.49 -1.59
N GLN A 30 4.37 -14.69 -2.20
CA GLN A 30 5.04 -15.86 -1.62
C GLN A 30 6.55 -15.65 -1.46
N LEU A 31 7.20 -15.00 -2.44
CA LEU A 31 8.62 -14.65 -2.33
C LEU A 31 8.85 -13.66 -1.19
N ALA A 32 8.05 -12.59 -1.12
CA ALA A 32 8.13 -11.59 -0.06
C ALA A 32 7.90 -12.21 1.34
N ASP A 33 6.97 -13.17 1.47
CA ASP A 33 6.75 -13.93 2.72
C ASP A 33 8.01 -14.72 3.13
N ARG A 34 8.64 -15.40 2.19
CA ARG A 34 9.90 -16.12 2.45
C ARG A 34 11.06 -15.22 2.82
N LEU A 35 11.12 -14.04 2.21
CA LEU A 35 12.15 -13.02 2.44
C LEU A 35 11.95 -12.20 3.72
N GLY A 36 10.87 -12.40 4.47
CA GLY A 36 10.65 -11.73 5.75
C GLY A 36 10.00 -10.35 5.68
N PHE A 37 9.44 -9.96 4.53
CA PHE A 37 8.66 -8.73 4.45
C PHE A 37 7.43 -8.77 5.36
N GLU A 38 7.10 -7.61 5.96
CA GLU A 38 5.97 -7.53 6.90
C GLU A 38 4.62 -7.58 6.18
N ARG A 39 4.51 -6.89 5.01
CA ARG A 39 3.27 -6.75 4.26
C ARG A 39 3.49 -6.85 2.75
N TYR A 40 2.46 -7.28 2.06
CA TYR A 40 2.34 -7.22 0.61
C TYR A 40 1.00 -6.59 0.26
N TRP A 41 1.04 -5.40 -0.31
CA TRP A 41 -0.13 -4.63 -0.67
C TRP A 41 -0.30 -4.53 -2.19
N LEU A 42 -1.54 -4.57 -2.63
CA LEU A 42 -1.93 -4.38 -4.02
C LEU A 42 -2.56 -3.00 -4.21
N THR A 43 -2.19 -2.32 -5.30
CA THR A 43 -2.88 -1.12 -5.73
C THR A 43 -4.16 -1.45 -6.46
N GLU A 44 -5.05 -0.47 -6.56
CA GLU A 44 -6.23 -0.52 -7.40
C GLU A 44 -6.14 0.57 -8.48
N HIS A 45 -6.08 0.16 -9.74
CA HIS A 45 -6.09 1.04 -10.90
C HIS A 45 -7.07 0.51 -11.94
N HIS A 46 -7.96 1.39 -12.42
CA HIS A 46 -8.94 1.05 -13.44
C HIS A 46 -8.48 1.59 -14.79
N THR A 47 -8.01 0.73 -15.65
CA THR A 47 -7.71 0.98 -17.06
C THR A 47 -8.30 -0.14 -17.89
N TRP A 48 -8.56 0.09 -19.18
CA TRP A 48 -9.11 -0.96 -20.06
C TRP A 48 -8.23 -2.22 -20.18
N CYS A 49 -6.96 -2.07 -19.88
CA CYS A 49 -5.97 -3.17 -19.91
C CYS A 49 -5.55 -3.61 -18.51
N GLY A 50 -6.11 -3.01 -17.46
CA GLY A 50 -5.72 -3.25 -16.07
C GLY A 50 -6.71 -4.11 -15.32
N ASP A 51 -6.20 -5.01 -14.50
CA ASP A 51 -7.00 -5.78 -13.57
C ASP A 51 -7.21 -4.97 -12.28
N SER A 52 -8.46 -4.72 -11.98
CA SER A 52 -8.85 -3.88 -10.85
C SER A 52 -9.87 -4.56 -10.00
N SER A 53 -9.43 -5.43 -9.17
CA SER A 53 -10.17 -5.98 -8.03
C SER A 53 -9.17 -6.66 -7.12
N PRO A 54 -8.28 -5.89 -6.49
CA PRO A 54 -7.20 -6.46 -5.67
C PRO A 54 -7.74 -7.36 -4.57
N GLU A 55 -8.94 -7.08 -4.05
CA GLU A 55 -9.60 -7.90 -3.03
C GLU A 55 -9.88 -9.34 -3.48
N ALA A 56 -10.03 -9.57 -4.78
CA ALA A 56 -10.22 -10.93 -5.31
C ALA A 56 -8.97 -11.80 -5.15
N LEU A 57 -7.78 -11.20 -5.18
CA LEU A 57 -6.50 -11.91 -5.04
C LEU A 57 -6.11 -12.14 -3.57
N LEU A 58 -6.58 -11.32 -2.64
CA LEU A 58 -6.14 -11.36 -1.25
C LEU A 58 -6.39 -12.72 -0.58
N SER A 59 -7.53 -13.35 -0.86
CA SER A 59 -7.84 -14.68 -0.31
C SER A 59 -6.84 -15.74 -0.76
N LEU A 60 -6.46 -15.73 -2.05
CA LEU A 60 -5.49 -16.66 -2.59
C LEU A 60 -4.07 -16.36 -2.08
N MET A 61 -3.69 -15.10 -2.00
CA MET A 61 -2.41 -14.70 -1.42
C MET A 61 -2.30 -15.09 0.05
N ALA A 62 -3.35 -14.82 0.85
CA ALA A 62 -3.37 -15.21 2.25
C ALA A 62 -3.33 -16.73 2.46
N ALA A 63 -4.03 -17.49 1.61
CA ALA A 63 -4.03 -18.96 1.67
C ALA A 63 -2.69 -19.60 1.27
N THR A 64 -1.91 -18.93 0.42
CA THR A 64 -0.64 -19.46 -0.12
C THR A 64 0.60 -18.88 0.54
N THR A 65 0.45 -17.98 1.50
CA THR A 65 1.51 -17.40 2.34
C THR A 65 1.32 -17.78 3.82
N ARG A 66 2.31 -17.55 4.66
CA ARG A 66 2.27 -18.01 6.06
C ARG A 66 2.26 -16.89 7.09
N ARG A 67 3.10 -15.87 6.95
CA ARG A 67 3.36 -14.81 7.94
C ARG A 67 2.99 -13.43 7.45
N ILE A 68 3.26 -13.16 6.18
CA ILE A 68 3.09 -11.84 5.57
C ILE A 68 1.62 -11.41 5.67
N LYS A 69 1.40 -10.16 6.00
CA LYS A 69 0.07 -9.54 5.90
C LYS A 69 -0.19 -9.18 4.43
N VAL A 70 -1.40 -9.42 3.98
CA VAL A 70 -1.83 -9.07 2.62
C VAL A 70 -2.96 -8.05 2.66
N GLY A 71 -2.97 -7.12 1.73
CA GLY A 71 -3.97 -6.07 1.75
C GLY A 71 -4.01 -5.21 0.50
N THR A 72 -4.79 -4.17 0.57
CA THR A 72 -4.92 -3.16 -0.49
C THR A 72 -4.21 -1.87 -0.11
N ALA A 73 -3.73 -1.11 -1.13
CA ALA A 73 -3.14 0.20 -0.94
C ALA A 73 -3.38 1.13 -2.14
N GLY A 74 -4.70 1.49 -2.29
CA GLY A 74 -5.89 1.19 -1.47
C GLY A 74 -7.14 1.11 -2.29
N VAL A 75 -8.15 0.58 -1.66
CA VAL A 75 -9.50 0.60 -2.23
C VAL A 75 -9.93 2.03 -2.53
N LEU A 76 -10.39 2.28 -3.74
CA LEU A 76 -10.86 3.60 -4.19
C LEU A 76 -12.26 3.87 -3.67
N MET A 77 -12.37 4.31 -2.41
CA MET A 77 -13.64 4.41 -1.67
C MET A 77 -14.70 5.30 -2.34
N ASN A 78 -14.29 6.15 -3.26
CA ASN A 78 -15.24 6.98 -4.00
C ASN A 78 -16.12 6.19 -4.99
N TYR A 79 -15.73 4.95 -5.31
CA TYR A 79 -16.42 4.13 -6.31
C TYR A 79 -17.26 3.02 -5.70
N TYR A 80 -17.09 2.73 -4.39
CA TYR A 80 -17.73 1.56 -3.78
C TYR A 80 -18.67 1.92 -2.66
N ARG A 81 -19.68 1.07 -2.47
CA ARG A 81 -20.55 1.13 -1.31
C ARG A 81 -19.78 0.68 -0.07
N PRO A 82 -19.65 1.52 0.98
CA PRO A 82 -18.89 1.22 2.19
C PRO A 82 -19.28 -0.11 2.84
N TYR A 83 -20.58 -0.43 2.86
CA TYR A 83 -21.08 -1.71 3.39
C TYR A 83 -20.47 -2.93 2.66
N LYS A 84 -20.42 -2.89 1.31
CA LYS A 84 -19.87 -4.02 0.55
C LYS A 84 -18.38 -4.21 0.83
N VAL A 85 -17.61 -3.13 0.88
CA VAL A 85 -16.19 -3.17 1.21
C VAL A 85 -15.99 -3.73 2.63
N ALA A 86 -16.72 -3.21 3.64
CA ALA A 86 -16.66 -3.73 5.01
C ALA A 86 -16.90 -5.23 5.06
N ARG A 87 -17.97 -5.72 4.42
CA ARG A 87 -18.32 -7.16 4.43
C ARG A 87 -17.26 -8.03 3.75
N THR A 88 -16.67 -7.57 2.65
CA THR A 88 -15.59 -8.29 1.96
C THR A 88 -14.39 -8.47 2.90
N PHE A 89 -13.92 -7.39 3.53
CA PHE A 89 -12.76 -7.45 4.40
C PHE A 89 -13.01 -8.14 5.74
N GLN A 90 -14.25 -8.10 6.27
CA GLN A 90 -14.64 -8.92 7.43
C GLN A 90 -14.58 -10.42 7.12
N VAL A 91 -15.03 -10.84 5.93
CA VAL A 91 -14.92 -12.24 5.50
C VAL A 91 -13.45 -12.66 5.39
N LEU A 92 -12.60 -11.83 4.78
CA LEU A 92 -11.17 -12.10 4.68
C LEU A 92 -10.51 -12.20 6.07
N GLU A 93 -10.82 -11.27 6.97
CA GLU A 93 -10.28 -11.30 8.34
C GLU A 93 -10.75 -12.53 9.13
N ASN A 94 -12.00 -12.94 8.97
CA ASN A 94 -12.52 -14.16 9.61
C ASN A 94 -11.82 -15.43 9.10
N LEU A 95 -11.40 -15.46 7.83
CA LEU A 95 -10.67 -16.58 7.25
C LEU A 95 -9.18 -16.57 7.61
N PHE A 96 -8.56 -15.39 7.71
CA PHE A 96 -7.11 -15.23 7.81
C PHE A 96 -6.68 -14.30 8.96
N GLY A 97 -7.35 -14.37 10.09
CA GLY A 97 -7.26 -13.47 11.23
C GLY A 97 -5.88 -12.88 11.52
N GLY A 98 -5.83 -11.57 11.65
CA GLY A 98 -4.62 -10.79 11.94
C GLY A 98 -3.68 -10.57 10.74
N ARG A 99 -4.01 -11.10 9.55
CA ARG A 99 -3.18 -10.97 8.35
C ARG A 99 -3.78 -10.12 7.22
N ILE A 100 -4.92 -9.49 7.46
CA ILE A 100 -5.61 -8.69 6.44
C ILE A 100 -5.47 -7.20 6.74
N ASP A 101 -4.96 -6.47 5.77
CA ASP A 101 -4.91 -5.00 5.78
C ASP A 101 -5.94 -4.43 4.80
N LEU A 102 -6.78 -3.51 5.28
CA LEU A 102 -7.69 -2.71 4.44
C LEU A 102 -7.11 -1.32 4.29
N GLY A 103 -6.37 -1.08 3.23
CA GLY A 103 -5.97 0.26 2.85
C GLY A 103 -7.02 0.93 1.99
N ILE A 104 -7.32 2.19 2.27
CA ILE A 104 -8.23 3.02 1.49
C ILE A 104 -7.56 4.30 1.00
N CYS A 105 -7.97 4.77 -0.17
CA CYS A 105 -7.56 6.06 -0.69
C CYS A 105 -8.69 6.72 -1.46
N ARG A 106 -8.53 8.03 -1.71
CA ARG A 106 -9.49 8.77 -2.51
C ARG A 106 -9.49 8.31 -3.97
N GLY A 107 -8.29 8.02 -4.50
CA GLY A 107 -8.05 7.70 -5.89
C GLY A 107 -8.21 8.91 -6.82
N GLY A 108 -7.58 8.81 -7.98
CA GLY A 108 -7.86 9.66 -9.14
C GLY A 108 -8.71 8.88 -10.14
N LEU A 109 -9.46 9.59 -10.98
CA LEU A 109 -10.19 8.96 -12.07
C LEU A 109 -9.25 8.63 -13.22
N ALA A 110 -9.25 7.38 -13.67
CA ALA A 110 -9.04 7.13 -15.08
C ALA A 110 -10.31 7.64 -15.79
N ALA A 111 -10.19 8.67 -16.62
CA ALA A 111 -11.33 9.31 -17.29
C ALA A 111 -12.16 8.30 -18.11
N GLU A 112 -11.55 7.21 -18.52
CA GLU A 112 -12.12 6.18 -19.37
C GLU A 112 -13.07 5.22 -18.64
N VAL A 113 -12.83 4.92 -17.36
CA VAL A 113 -13.57 3.90 -16.60
C VAL A 113 -14.36 4.52 -15.45
N GLY A 114 -14.08 5.77 -15.11
CA GLY A 114 -14.75 6.48 -14.03
C GLY A 114 -16.28 6.46 -14.13
N PRO A 115 -16.90 6.70 -15.30
CA PRO A 115 -18.35 6.65 -15.48
C PRO A 115 -18.95 5.28 -15.18
N GLU A 116 -18.25 4.19 -15.52
CA GLU A 116 -18.72 2.82 -15.32
C GLU A 116 -18.74 2.41 -13.82
N LEU A 117 -17.92 3.07 -13.01
CA LEU A 117 -17.79 2.78 -11.58
C LEU A 117 -18.67 3.67 -10.71
N ARG A 118 -19.18 4.79 -11.25
CA ARG A 118 -19.94 5.78 -10.47
C ARG A 118 -21.44 5.69 -10.75
N GLU A 119 -22.22 5.74 -9.68
CA GLU A 119 -23.69 5.82 -9.77
C GLU A 119 -24.21 7.23 -10.11
N SER A 120 -23.37 8.27 -10.07
CA SER A 120 -23.76 9.64 -10.40
C SER A 120 -22.80 10.29 -11.39
N GLU A 121 -23.35 11.03 -12.34
CA GLU A 121 -22.60 11.77 -13.37
C GLU A 121 -21.86 13.02 -12.84
N SER A 122 -21.97 13.34 -11.56
CA SER A 122 -21.43 14.59 -11.00
C SER A 122 -19.95 14.48 -10.64
N GLY A 123 -19.10 15.00 -11.53
CA GLY A 123 -17.75 15.50 -11.24
C GLY A 123 -16.72 14.55 -10.58
N ILE A 124 -15.56 15.08 -10.26
CA ILE A 124 -14.51 14.39 -9.48
C ILE A 124 -14.93 14.37 -8.00
N PRO A 125 -14.88 13.22 -7.29
CA PRO A 125 -15.24 13.15 -5.87
C PRO A 125 -14.41 14.10 -5.00
N THR A 126 -15.08 14.81 -4.12
CA THR A 126 -14.45 15.71 -3.16
C THR A 126 -13.76 14.95 -2.03
N MET A 127 -12.94 15.65 -1.24
CA MET A 127 -12.39 15.07 -0.01
C MET A 127 -13.48 14.81 1.03
N GLU A 128 -14.54 15.62 1.06
CA GLU A 128 -15.68 15.47 1.96
C GLU A 128 -16.49 14.20 1.64
N GLU A 129 -16.75 13.93 0.37
CA GLU A 129 -17.39 12.68 -0.06
C GLU A 129 -16.54 11.46 0.31
N PHE A 130 -15.24 11.54 0.11
CA PHE A 130 -14.32 10.47 0.52
C PHE A 130 -14.34 10.25 2.04
N ALA A 131 -14.25 11.32 2.83
CA ALA A 131 -14.32 11.25 4.30
C ALA A 131 -15.63 10.62 4.78
N ALA A 132 -16.78 11.06 4.26
CA ALA A 132 -18.09 10.51 4.62
C ALA A 132 -18.22 9.02 4.30
N ARG A 133 -17.67 8.57 3.14
CA ARG A 133 -17.66 7.14 2.78
C ARG A 133 -16.71 6.35 3.67
N ALA A 134 -15.55 6.89 4.01
CA ALA A 134 -14.60 6.27 4.93
C ALA A 134 -15.20 6.13 6.33
N GLU A 135 -15.84 7.16 6.87
CA GLU A 135 -16.57 7.09 8.15
C GLU A 135 -17.65 6.01 8.14
N SER A 136 -18.45 5.94 7.07
CA SER A 136 -19.45 4.88 6.91
C SER A 136 -18.82 3.49 6.89
N LEU A 137 -17.68 3.33 6.20
CA LEU A 137 -16.94 2.08 6.17
C LEU A 137 -16.48 1.64 7.57
N PHE A 138 -15.87 2.55 8.33
CA PHE A 138 -15.40 2.27 9.69
C PHE A 138 -16.55 1.94 10.64
N ASN A 139 -17.69 2.62 10.49
CA ASN A 139 -18.90 2.28 11.24
C ASN A 139 -19.42 0.85 10.93
N TYR A 140 -19.35 0.41 9.68
CA TYR A 140 -19.75 -0.97 9.34
C TYR A 140 -18.74 -2.00 9.83
N LEU A 141 -17.44 -1.70 9.80
CA LEU A 141 -16.41 -2.57 10.36
C LEU A 141 -16.60 -2.77 11.86
N SER A 142 -16.80 -1.67 12.61
CA SER A 142 -17.00 -1.71 14.06
C SER A 142 -18.25 -2.50 14.48
N ARG A 143 -19.37 -2.35 13.73
CA ARG A 143 -20.60 -3.12 14.00
C ARG A 143 -20.39 -4.61 13.78
N GLY A 144 -19.67 -5.02 12.76
CA GLY A 144 -19.37 -6.43 12.51
C GLY A 144 -18.51 -7.10 13.59
N ALA A 145 -17.67 -6.32 14.29
CA ALA A 145 -16.91 -6.82 15.43
C ALA A 145 -17.76 -7.05 16.69
N MET A 146 -18.83 -6.29 16.85
CA MET A 146 -19.72 -6.39 18.03
C MET A 146 -20.59 -7.66 18.02
N ASP A 147 -20.78 -8.29 16.86
CA ASP A 147 -21.59 -9.53 16.75
C ASP A 147 -20.88 -10.76 17.33
N GLY A 148 -19.65 -10.63 17.85
CA GLY A 148 -18.93 -11.69 18.53
C GLY A 148 -18.52 -12.88 17.62
N SER A 149 -18.73 -12.77 16.34
CA SER A 149 -18.58 -13.87 15.38
C SER A 149 -17.24 -13.90 14.64
N GLY A 150 -16.26 -13.04 14.99
CA GLY A 150 -15.06 -12.87 14.18
C GLY A 150 -13.74 -12.83 14.95
N ASN A 151 -12.65 -13.10 14.25
CA ASN A 151 -11.27 -13.08 14.72
C ASN A 151 -10.70 -11.66 14.94
N GLY A 152 -11.53 -10.62 14.93
CA GLY A 152 -11.13 -9.22 15.04
C GLY A 152 -11.52 -8.38 13.82
N LEU A 153 -10.87 -7.22 13.70
CA LEU A 153 -11.04 -6.31 12.56
C LEU A 153 -9.80 -6.34 11.69
N PRO A 154 -9.96 -6.20 10.35
CA PRO A 154 -8.80 -5.96 9.50
C PRO A 154 -8.07 -4.71 9.94
N GLN A 155 -6.75 -4.68 9.82
CA GLN A 155 -5.98 -3.47 10.08
C GLN A 155 -6.32 -2.42 9.02
N ALA A 156 -6.98 -1.36 9.43
CA ALA A 156 -7.39 -0.30 8.51
C ALA A 156 -6.29 0.76 8.35
N TRP A 157 -6.08 1.20 7.10
CA TRP A 157 -5.07 2.18 6.69
C TRP A 157 -5.69 3.25 5.80
N VAL A 158 -5.45 4.50 6.11
CA VAL A 158 -5.67 5.60 5.16
C VAL A 158 -4.35 5.90 4.45
N LEU A 159 -4.38 5.91 3.12
CA LEU A 159 -3.22 6.24 2.31
C LEU A 159 -3.37 7.62 1.68
N GLY A 160 -2.27 8.37 1.69
CA GLY A 160 -2.27 9.69 1.05
C GLY A 160 -0.90 10.36 1.07
N SER A 161 -0.83 11.55 0.48
CA SER A 161 0.41 12.30 0.26
C SER A 161 0.40 13.70 0.88
N GLY A 162 -0.59 13.99 1.73
CA GLY A 162 -0.75 15.33 2.31
C GLY A 162 -1.55 15.36 3.61
N SER A 163 -1.73 16.56 4.16
CA SER A 163 -2.37 16.79 5.47
C SER A 163 -3.83 16.34 5.52
N ALA A 164 -4.59 16.45 4.43
CA ALA A 164 -6.00 16.08 4.42
C ALA A 164 -6.21 14.59 4.73
N SER A 165 -5.41 13.70 4.13
CA SER A 165 -5.47 12.27 4.40
C SER A 165 -4.93 11.92 5.80
N MET A 166 -3.93 12.64 6.29
CA MET A 166 -3.43 12.48 7.65
C MET A 166 -4.50 12.86 8.68
N HIS A 167 -5.19 14.00 8.51
CA HIS A 167 -6.28 14.41 9.39
C HIS A 167 -7.43 13.38 9.38
N LEU A 168 -7.79 12.88 8.19
CA LEU A 168 -8.80 11.83 8.09
C LEU A 168 -8.38 10.54 8.83
N ALA A 169 -7.12 10.12 8.69
CA ALA A 169 -6.60 8.97 9.42
C ALA A 169 -6.70 9.16 10.94
N THR A 170 -6.41 10.36 11.42
CA THR A 170 -6.53 10.72 12.84
C THR A 170 -7.99 10.68 13.30
N GLN A 171 -8.91 11.28 12.54
CA GLN A 171 -10.35 11.29 12.86
C GLN A 171 -10.96 9.89 12.92
N LEU A 172 -10.52 9.00 12.03
CA LEU A 172 -10.99 7.62 11.95
C LEU A 172 -10.28 6.68 12.93
N GLU A 173 -9.33 7.16 13.71
CA GLU A 173 -8.47 6.35 14.57
C GLU A 173 -7.86 5.15 13.80
N SER A 174 -7.38 5.41 12.58
CA SER A 174 -6.82 4.42 11.66
C SER A 174 -5.32 4.56 11.51
N SER A 175 -4.66 3.52 11.02
CA SER A 175 -3.26 3.60 10.59
C SER A 175 -3.12 4.53 9.38
N TYR A 176 -1.94 5.16 9.25
CA TYR A 176 -1.66 6.12 8.19
C TYR A 176 -0.40 5.73 7.41
N CYS A 177 -0.51 5.67 6.09
CA CYS A 177 0.63 5.50 5.19
C CYS A 177 0.84 6.77 4.36
N HIS A 178 1.95 7.46 4.63
CA HIS A 178 2.32 8.69 3.92
C HIS A 178 3.17 8.37 2.70
N SER A 179 2.70 8.78 1.52
CA SER A 179 3.45 8.57 0.28
C SER A 179 4.43 9.71 0.02
N LEU A 180 5.69 9.36 -0.22
CA LEU A 180 6.73 10.27 -0.70
C LEU A 180 6.94 10.19 -2.22
N THR A 181 6.44 9.13 -2.85
CA THR A 181 6.72 8.87 -4.26
C THR A 181 5.78 9.57 -5.24
N HIS A 182 4.58 9.97 -4.84
CA HIS A 182 3.69 10.70 -5.73
C HIS A 182 4.19 12.14 -5.95
N LYS A 183 4.17 12.59 -7.19
CA LYS A 183 4.54 13.96 -7.52
C LYS A 183 3.64 14.95 -6.78
N GLY A 184 4.25 15.94 -6.10
CA GLY A 184 3.52 16.90 -5.27
C GLY A 184 3.18 16.40 -3.86
N SER A 185 3.68 15.23 -3.44
CA SER A 185 3.61 14.79 -2.05
C SER A 185 4.30 15.76 -1.12
N SER A 186 3.70 15.97 0.06
CA SER A 186 4.40 16.70 1.13
C SER A 186 5.64 15.92 1.57
N ARG A 187 6.77 16.60 1.57
CA ARG A 187 8.05 16.05 2.08
C ARG A 187 8.38 16.53 3.47
N ASP A 188 7.44 17.24 4.12
CA ASP A 188 7.58 17.74 5.48
C ASP A 188 7.35 16.61 6.50
N PRO A 189 8.37 16.23 7.30
CA PRO A 189 8.22 15.20 8.34
C PRO A 189 7.20 15.57 9.42
N ALA A 190 6.90 16.87 9.58
CA ALA A 190 5.92 17.35 10.55
C ALA A 190 4.53 16.71 10.33
N ILE A 191 4.22 16.23 9.13
CA ILE A 191 2.96 15.55 8.85
C ILE A 191 2.79 14.27 9.69
N LEU A 192 3.85 13.46 9.81
CA LEU A 192 3.81 12.25 10.63
C LEU A 192 4.01 12.57 12.12
N ALA A 193 4.81 13.57 12.46
CA ALA A 193 4.90 14.04 13.84
C ALA A 193 3.52 14.50 14.36
N THR A 194 2.74 15.22 13.56
CA THR A 194 1.37 15.63 13.89
C THR A 194 0.45 14.42 14.08
N TYR A 195 0.53 13.44 13.17
CA TYR A 195 -0.23 12.20 13.30
C TYR A 195 0.11 11.43 14.58
N HIS A 196 1.41 11.28 14.89
CA HIS A 196 1.88 10.59 16.10
C HIS A 196 1.42 11.29 17.38
N HIS A 197 1.41 12.62 17.38
CA HIS A 197 0.97 13.40 18.54
C HIS A 197 -0.55 13.34 18.76
N ALA A 198 -1.33 13.25 17.67
CA ALA A 198 -2.78 13.28 17.73
C ALA A 198 -3.41 11.93 18.09
N ARG A 199 -2.70 10.81 17.93
CA ARG A 199 -3.24 9.49 18.26
C ARG A 199 -3.10 9.18 19.76
N ALA A 200 -4.02 8.36 20.28
CA ALA A 200 -3.97 7.91 21.68
C ALA A 200 -2.69 7.12 21.99
N ILE A 201 -2.20 7.21 23.22
CA ILE A 201 -0.93 6.57 23.68
C ILE A 201 -0.99 5.05 23.49
N ASP A 202 -2.14 4.42 23.75
CA ASP A 202 -2.34 2.96 23.63
C ASP A 202 -2.94 2.55 22.29
N SER A 203 -2.89 3.43 21.28
CA SER A 203 -3.46 3.16 19.97
C SER A 203 -2.72 2.03 19.26
N VAL A 204 -3.47 1.04 18.75
CA VAL A 204 -2.97 -0.02 17.86
C VAL A 204 -2.65 0.49 16.44
N CYS A 205 -2.98 1.75 16.17
CA CYS A 205 -2.73 2.39 14.88
C CYS A 205 -1.24 2.51 14.60
N GLN A 206 -0.87 2.28 13.38
CA GLN A 206 0.51 2.27 12.90
C GLN A 206 0.74 3.42 11.91
N SER A 207 1.99 3.75 11.69
CA SER A 207 2.40 4.67 10.65
C SER A 207 3.43 4.03 9.73
N ALA A 208 3.38 4.41 8.46
CA ALA A 208 4.33 3.97 7.45
C ALA A 208 4.64 5.10 6.47
N VAL A 209 5.77 4.99 5.80
CA VAL A 209 6.14 5.84 4.67
C VAL A 209 6.25 4.97 3.42
N LEU A 210 5.57 5.37 2.34
CA LEU A 210 5.69 4.75 1.03
C LEU A 210 6.78 5.47 0.22
N VAL A 211 7.75 4.72 -0.26
CA VAL A 211 8.83 5.19 -1.12
C VAL A 211 8.83 4.45 -2.44
N GLY A 212 9.13 5.18 -3.52
CA GLY A 212 9.44 4.59 -4.82
C GLY A 212 10.94 4.41 -4.96
N GLY A 213 11.40 3.24 -5.42
CA GLY A 213 12.83 3.03 -5.49
C GLY A 213 13.29 2.01 -6.54
N ILE A 214 14.60 1.99 -6.75
CA ILE A 214 15.33 1.07 -7.61
C ILE A 214 16.54 0.55 -6.85
N CYS A 215 16.59 -0.75 -6.59
CA CYS A 215 17.72 -1.42 -5.97
C CYS A 215 18.37 -2.37 -6.96
N ALA A 216 19.67 -2.18 -7.24
CA ALA A 216 20.42 -2.98 -8.19
C ALA A 216 21.77 -3.39 -7.62
N PRO A 217 22.43 -4.46 -8.14
CA PRO A 217 23.71 -4.95 -7.63
C PRO A 217 24.85 -3.95 -7.71
N SER A 218 24.76 -2.96 -8.62
CA SER A 218 25.76 -1.91 -8.80
C SER A 218 25.11 -0.55 -9.05
N ALA A 219 25.83 0.53 -8.74
CA ALA A 219 25.36 1.88 -9.01
C ALA A 219 25.09 2.11 -10.51
N ARG A 220 25.96 1.60 -11.39
CA ARG A 220 25.77 1.69 -12.84
C ARG A 220 24.46 1.05 -13.30
N GLU A 221 24.14 -0.15 -12.80
CA GLU A 221 22.89 -0.83 -13.14
C GLU A 221 21.66 -0.08 -12.58
N ALA A 222 21.76 0.48 -11.37
CA ALA A 222 20.70 1.31 -10.81
C ALA A 222 20.42 2.56 -11.68
N ASP A 223 21.49 3.22 -12.18
CA ASP A 223 21.37 4.36 -13.08
C ASP A 223 20.76 3.94 -14.44
N GLU A 224 21.16 2.79 -14.97
CA GLU A 224 20.59 2.22 -16.21
C GLU A 224 19.09 1.92 -16.04
N LEU A 225 18.68 1.34 -14.92
CA LEU A 225 17.26 1.09 -14.59
C LEU A 225 16.49 2.41 -14.45
N LEU A 226 17.06 3.38 -13.74
CA LEU A 226 16.47 4.70 -13.55
C LEU A 226 16.27 5.43 -14.87
N SER A 227 17.22 5.33 -15.81
CA SER A 227 17.12 5.97 -17.12
C SER A 227 15.96 5.44 -17.97
N ARG A 228 15.49 4.22 -17.70
CA ARG A 228 14.34 3.59 -18.37
C ARG A 228 13.00 3.89 -17.69
N TYR A 229 13.05 4.52 -16.52
CA TYR A 229 11.84 4.86 -15.76
C TYR A 229 11.18 6.12 -16.32
N HIS A 230 9.90 6.03 -16.71
CA HIS A 230 9.18 7.09 -17.40
C HIS A 230 7.75 7.31 -16.87
N ASN A 231 7.53 7.28 -15.57
CA ASN A 231 6.21 7.62 -15.02
C ASN A 231 6.16 9.07 -14.56
N PRO A 232 5.35 9.95 -15.20
CA PRO A 232 5.31 11.36 -14.84
C PRO A 232 4.65 11.67 -13.50
N SER A 233 3.93 10.70 -12.93
CA SER A 233 3.16 10.88 -11.69
C SER A 233 3.91 10.42 -10.44
N LEU A 234 5.01 9.68 -10.59
CA LEU A 234 5.79 9.15 -9.49
C LEU A 234 7.24 9.61 -9.58
N GLU A 235 7.85 9.82 -8.41
CA GLU A 235 9.25 10.22 -8.28
C GLU A 235 10.02 9.15 -7.48
N PRO A 236 11.20 8.70 -7.95
CA PRO A 236 12.04 7.82 -7.17
C PRO A 236 12.60 8.57 -5.96
N ASN A 237 12.54 7.90 -4.80
CA ASN A 237 13.05 8.43 -3.53
C ASN A 237 14.37 7.75 -3.11
N VAL A 238 14.52 6.48 -3.51
CA VAL A 238 15.63 5.61 -3.10
C VAL A 238 16.18 4.91 -4.34
N VAL A 239 17.45 5.16 -4.68
CA VAL A 239 18.09 4.54 -5.85
C VAL A 239 19.54 4.18 -5.51
N GLY A 240 19.97 2.96 -5.85
CA GLY A 240 21.35 2.59 -5.69
C GLY A 240 21.61 1.09 -5.49
N THR A 241 22.75 0.81 -4.89
CA THR A 241 23.13 -0.53 -4.45
C THR A 241 22.35 -0.95 -3.21
N PRO A 242 22.30 -2.23 -2.83
CA PRO A 242 21.59 -2.69 -1.63
C PRO A 242 21.99 -1.94 -0.37
N GLY A 243 23.29 -1.73 -0.15
CA GLY A 243 23.78 -0.95 1.00
C GLY A 243 23.35 0.52 0.94
N THR A 244 23.47 1.16 -0.23
CA THR A 244 23.02 2.56 -0.41
C THR A 244 21.51 2.69 -0.19
N CYS A 245 20.72 1.75 -0.69
CA CYS A 245 19.28 1.75 -0.47
C CYS A 245 18.94 1.55 1.01
N ALA A 246 19.60 0.62 1.70
CA ALA A 246 19.41 0.42 3.14
C ALA A 246 19.70 1.70 3.94
N ASP A 247 20.82 2.38 3.68
CA ASP A 247 21.18 3.64 4.36
C ASP A 247 20.14 4.73 4.12
N GLN A 248 19.64 4.87 2.88
CA GLN A 248 18.58 5.82 2.54
C GLN A 248 17.27 5.49 3.25
N LEU A 249 16.88 4.21 3.31
CA LEU A 249 15.69 3.76 4.03
C LEU A 249 15.79 4.02 5.54
N TYR A 250 16.94 3.76 6.16
CA TYR A 250 17.17 4.11 7.57
C TYR A 250 17.10 5.61 7.80
N SER A 251 17.67 6.43 6.91
CA SER A 251 17.58 7.89 6.97
C SER A 251 16.14 8.39 6.90
N ILE A 252 15.33 7.86 5.96
CA ILE A 252 13.91 8.20 5.83
C ILE A 252 13.14 7.78 7.09
N ALA A 253 13.35 6.57 7.57
CA ALA A 253 12.68 6.07 8.77
C ALA A 253 12.98 6.95 10.00
N HIS A 254 14.23 7.37 10.17
CA HIS A 254 14.64 8.28 11.23
C HIS A 254 14.02 9.67 11.07
N GLN A 255 14.07 10.25 9.86
CA GLN A 255 13.52 11.56 9.56
C GLN A 255 12.02 11.65 9.84
N TYR A 256 11.26 10.63 9.46
CA TYR A 256 9.81 10.58 9.62
C TYR A 256 9.36 9.88 10.92
N GLN A 257 10.29 9.41 11.74
CA GLN A 257 10.04 8.71 13.00
C GLN A 257 9.07 7.52 12.82
N VAL A 258 9.31 6.69 11.81
CA VAL A 258 8.53 5.49 11.50
C VAL A 258 9.38 4.23 11.57
N GLU A 259 8.76 3.13 11.97
CA GLU A 259 9.37 1.80 11.92
C GLU A 259 9.03 1.04 10.63
N ARG A 260 8.12 1.56 9.81
CA ARG A 260 7.60 0.86 8.63
C ARG A 260 7.83 1.65 7.37
N ILE A 261 8.41 0.99 6.39
CA ILE A 261 8.56 1.52 5.04
C ILE A 261 7.88 0.56 4.06
N VAL A 262 7.11 1.14 3.16
CA VAL A 262 6.49 0.42 2.05
C VAL A 262 7.30 0.72 0.79
N TRP A 263 7.85 -0.31 0.18
CA TRP A 263 8.65 -0.24 -1.04
C TRP A 263 7.78 -0.42 -2.27
N LEU A 264 7.74 0.58 -3.12
CA LEU A 264 7.24 0.51 -4.48
C LEU A 264 8.42 0.39 -5.44
N ASP A 265 8.61 -0.78 -6.03
CA ASP A 265 9.68 -0.96 -6.99
C ASP A 265 9.34 -0.32 -8.34
N LEU A 266 10.21 0.57 -8.79
CA LEU A 266 10.03 1.36 -10.01
C LEU A 266 10.73 0.75 -11.23
N SER A 267 11.33 -0.43 -11.12
CA SER A 267 11.87 -1.16 -12.28
C SER A 267 10.76 -1.61 -13.23
N ALA A 268 11.11 -1.77 -14.51
CA ALA A 268 10.12 -2.00 -15.55
C ALA A 268 9.55 -3.43 -15.53
N THR A 269 10.36 -4.42 -15.17
CA THR A 269 9.99 -5.84 -15.29
C THR A 269 9.80 -6.53 -13.93
N ARG A 270 9.01 -7.60 -13.92
CA ARG A 270 8.81 -8.45 -12.74
C ARG A 270 10.12 -9.11 -12.25
N VAL A 271 10.99 -9.46 -13.17
CA VAL A 271 12.29 -10.06 -12.83
C VAL A 271 13.20 -9.07 -12.10
N GLU A 272 13.25 -7.83 -12.56
CA GLU A 272 13.99 -6.74 -11.92
C GLU A 272 13.44 -6.45 -10.52
N LEU A 273 12.11 -6.42 -10.37
CA LEU A 273 11.44 -6.25 -9.08
C LEU A 273 11.79 -7.40 -8.12
N GLN A 274 11.72 -8.66 -8.56
CA GLN A 274 12.07 -9.82 -7.73
C GLN A 274 13.52 -9.76 -7.25
N ARG A 275 14.42 -9.35 -8.13
CA ARG A 275 15.82 -9.15 -7.81
C ARG A 275 16.01 -8.02 -6.80
N SER A 276 15.35 -6.89 -7.02
CA SER A 276 15.39 -5.71 -6.14
C SER A 276 14.96 -6.04 -4.71
N ILE A 277 13.80 -6.69 -4.54
CA ILE A 277 13.32 -7.04 -3.19
C ILE A 277 14.18 -8.11 -2.51
N THR A 278 14.79 -9.03 -3.29
CA THR A 278 15.74 -10.01 -2.74
C THR A 278 16.99 -9.31 -2.21
N LEU A 279 17.57 -8.42 -2.99
CA LEU A 279 18.73 -7.62 -2.59
C LEU A 279 18.45 -6.75 -1.36
N LEU A 280 17.27 -6.15 -1.28
CA LEU A 280 16.86 -5.36 -0.12
C LEU A 280 16.67 -6.23 1.12
N ALA A 281 16.04 -7.39 0.99
CA ALA A 281 15.84 -8.31 2.10
C ALA A 281 17.16 -8.76 2.72
N ASP A 282 18.14 -9.09 1.88
CA ASP A 282 19.49 -9.47 2.31
C ASP A 282 20.20 -8.29 3.01
N ALA A 283 20.18 -7.09 2.39
CA ALA A 283 20.84 -5.91 2.95
C ALA A 283 20.23 -5.42 4.27
N MET A 284 18.94 -5.65 4.46
CA MET A 284 18.19 -5.24 5.65
C MET A 284 18.07 -6.37 6.69
N ALA A 285 18.62 -7.56 6.41
CA ALA A 285 18.57 -8.75 7.27
C ALA A 285 17.13 -9.09 7.72
N LEU A 286 16.17 -9.11 6.78
CA LEU A 286 14.76 -9.29 7.12
C LEU A 286 14.41 -10.69 7.63
N ASN A 287 15.24 -11.69 7.36
CA ASN A 287 15.03 -13.10 7.77
C ASN A 287 15.68 -13.46 9.11
N ASP A 288 16.43 -12.53 9.71
CA ASP A 288 17.09 -12.70 11.01
C ASP A 288 16.16 -12.21 12.14
#